data_cf60b6f66d97d46ee45599d253ea97f4
#
_entry.id   cf60b6f66d97d46ee45599d253ea97f4
#
_cell.length_a   1.000
_cell.length_b   1.000
_cell.length_c   1.000
_cell.angle_alpha   90.00
_cell.angle_beta   90.00
_cell.angle_gamma   90.00
#
_symmetry.space_group_name_H-M   'P 1'
#
loop_
_entity.id
_entity.type
_entity.pdbx_description
1 polymer ?
#
loop_
_entity_poly.entity_id
_entity_poly.type
_entity_poly.pdbx_seq_one_letter_code
_entity_poly.pdbx_strand_id
1 'polypeptide(L)'
;RDFCLSRGLGDVYKRQVLFSIFAILASFGIGNMGQINKIVLNMKSAFFGGVTATVGGMSVVSLACGIVLMILAALIVIGGLQRIATVAERVVPFMAVLYIIGSLIVFFTHISSVGAMFAAIFRFAFGSKAVAGGAAGIAIQQAITQGCKRGVFSNEAGLGSSVMVHSSSNVKEPVAQGMWGIFEVFFDTFVVCTMTAIVVLSSGYIDLETGLAVAGVDDATLVARAFGNVFGPLGEKFVALAMLLFAFTTVLGWSQYGTKAVEYLFGEKATKIYKVIFVVMILSGAVMTSSLAWDISDTFNGLMMLPNLIGVVVLCPMVMKITKNYVNRKIKGIPEEPVLSHFPDIQAEAAASQTDEV
;
A
#
# COMPACT_ATOMS: atom_id res chain seq x y z
N ARG A 1 -5.71 -4.07 23.11
CA ARG A 1 -6.42 -2.84 23.35
C ARG A 1 -5.50 -1.62 23.27
N ASP A 2 -4.48 -1.44 24.04
CA ASP A 2 -3.56 -0.29 23.97
C ASP A 2 -2.15 -0.72 23.57
N PHE A 3 -2.08 -1.70 22.66
CA PHE A 3 -0.84 -2.40 22.33
C PHE A 3 0.21 -1.49 21.68
N CYS A 4 -0.22 -0.45 21.05
CA CYS A 4 0.75 0.27 20.23
C CYS A 4 1.57 1.30 20.96
N LEU A 5 1.19 1.77 22.14
CA LEU A 5 1.95 2.94 22.51
C LEU A 5 1.67 3.37 23.91
N SER A 6 2.37 3.00 24.82
CA SER A 6 2.37 3.85 25.93
C SER A 6 2.05 3.40 27.28
N ARG A 7 2.87 3.02 28.01
CA ARG A 7 2.90 3.47 29.40
C ARG A 7 4.36 3.56 29.79
N GLY A 8 4.93 4.75 29.68
CA GLY A 8 6.25 4.98 30.24
C GLY A 8 7.12 6.08 29.61
N LEU A 9 6.80 6.56 28.41
CA LEU A 9 7.59 7.61 27.74
C LEU A 9 6.68 8.76 27.31
N GLY A 10 6.63 9.84 28.07
CA GLY A 10 5.84 11.03 27.73
C GLY A 10 6.11 11.59 26.33
N ASP A 11 7.32 11.36 25.80
CA ASP A 11 7.69 11.73 24.45
C ASP A 11 7.09 10.78 23.39
N VAL A 12 6.81 9.52 23.73
CA VAL A 12 6.13 8.58 22.83
C VAL A 12 4.69 9.00 22.65
N TYR A 13 4.01 9.45 23.70
CA TYR A 13 2.63 9.94 23.62
C TYR A 13 2.47 11.14 22.68
N LYS A 14 3.34 12.14 22.78
CA LYS A 14 3.31 13.31 21.87
C LYS A 14 3.50 12.93 20.42
N ARG A 15 4.41 11.98 20.15
CA ARG A 15 4.67 11.46 18.79
C ARG A 15 3.49 10.67 18.25
N GLN A 16 2.78 9.96 19.11
CA GLN A 16 1.58 9.20 18.78
C GLN A 16 0.42 10.11 18.35
N VAL A 17 0.22 11.24 19.05
CA VAL A 17 -0.76 12.24 18.65
C VAL A 17 -0.42 12.80 17.26
N LEU A 18 0.84 13.19 17.05
CA LEU A 18 1.31 13.71 15.75
C LEU A 18 1.17 12.67 14.64
N PHE A 19 1.57 11.43 14.91
CA PHE A 19 1.39 10.31 14.00
C PHE A 19 -0.09 10.12 13.63
N SER A 20 -0.99 10.14 14.62
CA SER A 20 -2.42 9.94 14.38
C SER A 20 -3.04 11.04 13.54
N ILE A 21 -2.61 12.31 13.73
CA ILE A 21 -3.03 13.42 12.87
C ILE A 21 -2.61 13.16 11.42
N PHE A 22 -1.35 12.82 11.21
CA PHE A 22 -0.84 12.54 9.87
C PHE A 22 -1.43 11.28 9.25
N ALA A 23 -1.74 10.25 10.04
CA ALA A 23 -2.43 9.05 9.59
C ALA A 23 -3.86 9.34 9.09
N ILE A 24 -4.59 10.25 9.76
CA ILE A 24 -5.89 10.70 9.28
C ILE A 24 -5.75 11.41 7.92
N LEU A 25 -4.79 12.32 7.78
CA LEU A 25 -4.55 13.03 6.52
C LEU A 25 -4.10 12.07 5.41
N ALA A 26 -3.19 11.14 5.72
CA ALA A 26 -2.73 10.12 4.78
C ALA A 26 -3.87 9.19 4.34
N SER A 27 -4.81 8.86 5.23
CA SER A 27 -5.97 8.05 4.87
C SER A 27 -6.85 8.70 3.80
N PHE A 28 -6.97 10.02 3.80
CA PHE A 28 -7.66 10.76 2.73
C PHE A 28 -6.83 10.84 1.45
N GLY A 29 -5.50 11.00 1.54
CA GLY A 29 -4.60 11.11 0.40
C GLY A 29 -4.37 9.77 -0.29
N ILE A 30 -3.35 9.06 0.17
CA ILE A 30 -2.92 7.76 -0.41
C ILE A 30 -4.01 6.69 -0.28
N GLY A 31 -4.71 6.67 0.85
CA GLY A 31 -5.69 5.64 1.18
C GLY A 31 -7.02 5.79 0.45
N ASN A 32 -7.34 6.99 -0.04
CA ASN A 32 -8.65 7.27 -0.65
C ASN A 32 -8.48 7.93 -2.02
N MET A 33 -8.23 9.24 -2.05
CA MET A 33 -8.26 10.04 -3.28
C MET A 33 -7.28 9.53 -4.33
N GLY A 34 -6.07 9.13 -3.96
CA GLY A 34 -5.08 8.59 -4.87
C GLY A 34 -5.53 7.28 -5.52
N GLN A 35 -6.09 6.36 -4.74
CA GLN A 35 -6.59 5.08 -5.23
C GLN A 35 -7.80 5.24 -6.16
N ILE A 36 -8.78 6.03 -5.72
CA ILE A 36 -9.99 6.29 -6.51
C ILE A 36 -9.65 6.95 -7.85
N ASN A 37 -8.70 7.89 -7.85
CA ASN A 37 -8.25 8.54 -9.08
C ASN A 37 -7.73 7.51 -10.08
N LYS A 38 -6.90 6.55 -9.66
CA LYS A 38 -6.36 5.51 -10.54
C LYS A 38 -7.43 4.54 -11.04
N ILE A 39 -8.39 4.17 -10.19
CA ILE A 39 -9.54 3.35 -10.63
C ILE A 39 -10.29 4.09 -11.74
N VAL A 40 -10.67 5.34 -11.51
CA VAL A 40 -11.49 6.11 -12.44
C VAL A 40 -10.78 6.34 -13.77
N LEU A 41 -9.48 6.66 -13.76
CA LEU A 41 -8.69 6.85 -14.98
C LEU A 41 -8.62 5.57 -15.83
N ASN A 42 -8.36 4.43 -15.20
CA ASN A 42 -8.30 3.15 -15.92
C ASN A 42 -9.68 2.71 -16.42
N MET A 43 -10.74 2.85 -15.61
CA MET A 43 -12.11 2.55 -16.03
C MET A 43 -12.56 3.44 -17.20
N LYS A 44 -12.24 4.74 -17.13
CA LYS A 44 -12.55 5.68 -18.23
C LYS A 44 -11.82 5.28 -19.52
N SER A 45 -10.53 4.96 -19.44
CA SER A 45 -9.74 4.55 -20.61
C SER A 45 -10.27 3.25 -21.22
N ALA A 46 -10.52 2.24 -20.41
CA ALA A 46 -10.85 0.89 -20.88
C ALA A 46 -12.30 0.72 -21.41
N PHE A 47 -13.26 1.47 -20.83
CA PHE A 47 -14.69 1.27 -21.12
C PHE A 47 -15.39 2.48 -21.72
N PHE A 48 -14.86 3.69 -21.50
CA PHE A 48 -15.55 4.94 -21.81
C PHE A 48 -14.67 5.92 -22.61
N GLY A 49 -13.66 5.43 -23.32
CA GLY A 49 -12.70 6.27 -24.06
C GLY A 49 -13.33 7.25 -25.08
N GLY A 50 -14.53 6.92 -25.60
CA GLY A 50 -15.27 7.79 -26.53
C GLY A 50 -16.17 8.84 -25.88
N VAL A 51 -16.32 8.84 -24.54
CA VAL A 51 -17.24 9.75 -23.84
C VAL A 51 -16.49 11.00 -23.39
N THR A 52 -16.75 12.12 -24.02
CA THR A 52 -16.14 13.45 -23.75
C THR A 52 -17.05 14.39 -22.98
N ALA A 53 -18.26 13.95 -22.60
CA ALA A 53 -19.23 14.78 -21.90
C ALA A 53 -18.70 15.31 -20.56
N THR A 54 -18.92 16.60 -20.30
CA THR A 54 -18.50 17.27 -19.05
C THR A 54 -19.69 18.03 -18.44
N VAL A 55 -19.72 18.07 -17.12
CA VAL A 55 -20.65 18.87 -16.33
C VAL A 55 -19.85 19.69 -15.31
N GLY A 56 -19.98 21.00 -15.33
CA GLY A 56 -19.20 21.87 -14.46
C GLY A 56 -17.68 21.76 -14.63
N GLY A 57 -17.20 21.41 -15.84
CA GLY A 57 -15.77 21.18 -16.12
C GLY A 57 -15.26 19.81 -15.71
N MET A 58 -16.06 18.96 -15.08
CA MET A 58 -15.71 17.59 -14.66
C MET A 58 -16.24 16.56 -15.66
N SER A 59 -15.48 15.50 -15.92
CA SER A 59 -15.94 14.38 -16.77
C SER A 59 -17.15 13.69 -16.15
N VAL A 60 -18.22 13.54 -16.93
CA VAL A 60 -19.43 12.83 -16.48
C VAL A 60 -19.11 11.38 -16.10
N VAL A 61 -18.23 10.72 -16.84
CA VAL A 61 -17.79 9.36 -16.53
C VAL A 61 -17.08 9.31 -15.18
N SER A 62 -16.17 10.26 -14.92
CA SER A 62 -15.45 10.31 -13.65
C SER A 62 -16.41 10.53 -12.46
N LEU A 63 -17.37 11.40 -12.63
CA LEU A 63 -18.39 11.67 -11.59
C LEU A 63 -19.26 10.44 -11.35
N ALA A 64 -19.74 9.80 -12.42
CA ALA A 64 -20.58 8.59 -12.31
C ALA A 64 -19.82 7.43 -11.64
N CYS A 65 -18.58 7.16 -12.06
CA CYS A 65 -17.73 6.16 -11.41
C CYS A 65 -17.49 6.50 -9.93
N GLY A 66 -17.21 7.78 -9.63
CA GLY A 66 -17.03 8.23 -8.25
C GLY A 66 -18.26 8.00 -7.39
N ILE A 67 -19.47 8.30 -7.88
CA ILE A 67 -20.73 8.04 -7.17
C ILE A 67 -20.93 6.54 -6.91
N VAL A 68 -20.70 5.69 -7.91
CA VAL A 68 -20.82 4.23 -7.74
C VAL A 68 -19.84 3.72 -6.69
N LEU A 69 -18.57 4.12 -6.77
CA LEU A 69 -17.53 3.74 -5.81
C LEU A 69 -17.84 4.27 -4.41
N MET A 70 -18.37 5.49 -4.30
CA MET A 70 -18.78 6.08 -3.04
C MET A 70 -19.91 5.26 -2.38
N ILE A 71 -20.92 4.85 -3.14
CA ILE A 71 -22.02 4.03 -2.62
C ILE A 71 -21.50 2.66 -2.18
N LEU A 72 -20.67 2.00 -2.99
CA LEU A 72 -20.08 0.71 -2.64
C LEU A 72 -19.21 0.81 -1.37
N ALA A 73 -18.37 1.85 -1.28
CA ALA A 73 -17.57 2.07 -0.09
C ALA A 73 -18.43 2.37 1.14
N ALA A 74 -19.49 3.16 1.01
CA ALA A 74 -20.43 3.44 2.10
C ALA A 74 -21.03 2.17 2.67
N LEU A 75 -21.54 1.27 1.81
CA LEU A 75 -22.14 0.00 2.20
C LEU A 75 -21.19 -0.90 3.00
N ILE A 76 -19.90 -0.85 2.69
CA ILE A 76 -18.90 -1.69 3.33
C ILE A 76 -18.31 -1.01 4.57
N VAL A 77 -17.85 0.24 4.46
CA VAL A 77 -17.17 0.99 5.54
C VAL A 77 -18.07 1.25 6.73
N ILE A 78 -19.38 1.54 6.49
CA ILE A 78 -20.35 1.72 7.58
C ILE A 78 -20.54 0.41 8.35
N GLY A 79 -20.44 -0.75 7.68
CA GLY A 79 -20.52 -2.07 8.31
C GLY A 79 -19.32 -2.44 9.22
N GLY A 80 -18.26 -1.60 9.25
CA GLY A 80 -17.13 -1.76 10.16
C GLY A 80 -16.09 -2.79 9.73
N LEU A 81 -15.12 -3.03 10.62
CA LEU A 81 -13.92 -3.86 10.35
C LEU A 81 -14.29 -5.28 9.88
N GLN A 82 -15.28 -5.90 10.48
CA GLN A 82 -15.64 -7.29 10.18
C GLN A 82 -16.18 -7.45 8.75
N ARG A 83 -16.97 -6.48 8.27
CA ARG A 83 -17.46 -6.49 6.88
C ARG A 83 -16.31 -6.23 5.88
N ILE A 84 -15.41 -5.32 6.20
CA ILE A 84 -14.22 -5.05 5.38
C ILE A 84 -13.35 -6.31 5.30
N ALA A 85 -13.09 -6.98 6.42
CA ALA A 85 -12.32 -8.21 6.47
C ALA A 85 -12.96 -9.32 5.61
N THR A 86 -14.28 -9.52 5.71
CA THR A 86 -15.01 -10.52 4.91
C THR A 86 -14.92 -10.24 3.42
N VAL A 87 -14.98 -8.97 3.00
CA VAL A 87 -14.83 -8.59 1.59
C VAL A 87 -13.40 -8.82 1.14
N ALA A 88 -12.41 -8.36 1.90
CA ALA A 88 -11.00 -8.50 1.57
C ALA A 88 -10.58 -9.97 1.47
N GLU A 89 -10.97 -10.82 2.42
CA GLU A 89 -10.66 -12.25 2.45
C GLU A 89 -11.07 -13.00 1.17
N ARG A 90 -12.16 -12.57 0.54
CA ARG A 90 -12.65 -13.18 -0.70
C ARG A 90 -12.06 -12.55 -1.96
N VAL A 91 -11.96 -11.22 -1.96
CA VAL A 91 -11.56 -10.46 -3.15
C VAL A 91 -10.05 -10.54 -3.37
N VAL A 92 -9.24 -10.42 -2.30
CA VAL A 92 -7.78 -10.33 -2.42
C VAL A 92 -7.14 -11.58 -3.04
N PRO A 93 -7.42 -12.81 -2.58
CA PRO A 93 -6.84 -13.99 -3.22
C PRO A 93 -7.26 -14.15 -4.68
N PHE A 94 -8.54 -13.87 -4.97
CA PHE A 94 -9.06 -13.96 -6.35
C PHE A 94 -8.34 -12.98 -7.28
N MET A 95 -8.23 -11.70 -6.88
CA MET A 95 -7.55 -10.69 -7.72
C MET A 95 -6.06 -10.97 -7.87
N ALA A 96 -5.37 -11.44 -6.81
CA ALA A 96 -3.95 -11.76 -6.85
C ALA A 96 -3.67 -12.91 -7.85
N VAL A 97 -4.43 -14.00 -7.74
CA VAL A 97 -4.30 -15.15 -8.66
C VAL A 97 -4.59 -14.73 -10.11
N LEU A 98 -5.67 -13.97 -10.33
CA LEU A 98 -6.03 -13.48 -11.65
C LEU A 98 -4.92 -12.61 -12.27
N TYR A 99 -4.36 -11.68 -11.48
CA TYR A 99 -3.28 -10.81 -11.94
C TYR A 99 -1.99 -11.57 -12.22
N ILE A 100 -1.62 -12.52 -11.36
CA ILE A 100 -0.43 -13.35 -11.53
C ILE A 100 -0.55 -14.19 -12.80
N ILE A 101 -1.68 -14.84 -13.04
CA ILE A 101 -1.89 -15.64 -14.25
C ILE A 101 -1.78 -14.74 -15.50
N GLY A 102 -2.45 -13.59 -15.52
CA GLY A 102 -2.36 -12.65 -16.64
C GLY A 102 -0.93 -12.19 -16.91
N SER A 103 -0.19 -11.85 -15.86
CA SER A 103 1.21 -11.42 -15.94
C SER A 103 2.14 -12.56 -16.39
N LEU A 104 1.91 -13.80 -15.95
CA LEU A 104 2.67 -14.96 -16.42
C LEU A 104 2.46 -15.21 -17.92
N ILE A 105 1.26 -15.04 -18.42
CA ILE A 105 1.00 -15.16 -19.87
C ILE A 105 1.82 -14.11 -20.62
N VAL A 106 1.82 -12.85 -20.19
CA VAL A 106 2.65 -11.79 -20.80
C VAL A 106 4.13 -12.13 -20.70
N PHE A 107 4.59 -12.62 -19.55
CA PHE A 107 5.98 -13.04 -19.34
C PHE A 107 6.40 -14.12 -20.36
N PHE A 108 5.61 -15.16 -20.52
CA PHE A 108 5.95 -16.26 -21.43
C PHE A 108 5.88 -15.86 -22.91
N THR A 109 4.98 -14.94 -23.28
CA THR A 109 4.93 -14.39 -24.64
C THR A 109 6.15 -13.53 -25.00
N HIS A 110 6.80 -12.93 -23.99
CA HIS A 110 7.96 -12.06 -24.17
C HIS A 110 9.25 -12.62 -23.54
N ILE A 111 9.35 -13.92 -23.37
CA ILE A 111 10.45 -14.57 -22.66
C ILE A 111 11.82 -14.26 -23.28
N SER A 112 11.89 -14.07 -24.59
CA SER A 112 13.12 -13.66 -25.31
C SER A 112 13.65 -12.28 -24.90
N SER A 113 12.77 -11.39 -24.45
CA SER A 113 13.12 -10.02 -24.04
C SER A 113 13.54 -9.92 -22.56
N VAL A 114 13.29 -10.95 -21.76
CA VAL A 114 13.53 -10.92 -20.30
C VAL A 114 14.99 -10.67 -19.97
N GLY A 115 15.92 -11.31 -20.68
CA GLY A 115 17.35 -11.09 -20.50
C GLY A 115 17.79 -9.63 -20.76
N ALA A 116 17.28 -9.05 -21.84
CA ALA A 116 17.55 -7.65 -22.19
C ALA A 116 16.97 -6.67 -21.16
N MET A 117 15.78 -6.97 -20.61
CA MET A 117 15.16 -6.15 -19.55
C MET A 117 15.99 -6.14 -18.28
N PHE A 118 16.41 -7.32 -17.79
CA PHE A 118 17.27 -7.38 -16.60
C PHE A 118 18.61 -6.69 -16.86
N ALA A 119 19.23 -6.88 -18.02
CA ALA A 119 20.44 -6.16 -18.41
C ALA A 119 20.25 -4.64 -18.39
N ALA A 120 19.10 -4.13 -18.88
CA ALA A 120 18.77 -2.72 -18.84
C ALA A 120 18.62 -2.22 -17.39
N ILE A 121 17.91 -2.95 -16.52
CA ILE A 121 17.75 -2.59 -15.10
C ILE A 121 19.09 -2.45 -14.42
N PHE A 122 19.99 -3.44 -14.56
CA PHE A 122 21.34 -3.38 -13.97
C PHE A 122 22.21 -2.30 -14.60
N ARG A 123 22.12 -2.10 -15.91
CA ARG A 123 22.83 -1.04 -16.60
C ARG A 123 22.42 0.35 -16.11
N PHE A 124 21.14 0.61 -15.91
CA PHE A 124 20.66 1.89 -15.37
C PHE A 124 20.94 2.05 -13.89
N ALA A 125 20.89 0.97 -13.10
CA ALA A 125 21.20 1.03 -11.68
C ALA A 125 22.68 1.28 -11.39
N PHE A 126 23.58 0.70 -12.18
CA PHE A 126 25.03 0.69 -11.91
C PHE A 126 25.89 1.21 -13.06
N GLY A 127 25.30 1.64 -14.17
CA GLY A 127 26.02 2.01 -15.39
C GLY A 127 26.81 3.30 -15.27
N SER A 128 28.00 3.31 -15.89
CA SER A 128 28.96 4.41 -15.88
C SER A 128 28.47 5.72 -16.53
N LYS A 129 27.41 5.68 -17.36
CA LYS A 129 26.76 6.90 -17.87
C LYS A 129 26.06 7.70 -16.76
N ALA A 130 25.69 7.04 -15.68
CA ALA A 130 25.23 7.71 -14.47
C ALA A 130 26.38 8.44 -13.73
N VAL A 131 27.65 8.05 -13.96
CA VAL A 131 28.82 8.51 -13.18
C VAL A 131 29.65 9.61 -13.91
N ALA A 132 29.55 9.74 -15.23
CA ALA A 132 30.53 10.48 -16.04
C ALA A 132 30.23 11.96 -16.32
N GLY A 133 29.23 12.56 -15.75
CA GLY A 133 28.93 13.99 -15.91
C GLY A 133 28.35 14.63 -14.66
N GLY A 134 28.46 15.94 -14.48
CA GLY A 134 27.86 16.66 -13.36
C GLY A 134 26.34 16.47 -13.20
N ALA A 135 25.66 15.93 -14.23
CA ALA A 135 24.28 15.44 -14.19
C ALA A 135 24.14 14.06 -13.51
N ALA A 136 25.22 13.33 -13.29
CA ALA A 136 25.20 11.98 -12.70
C ALA A 136 24.74 11.98 -11.25
N GLY A 137 25.14 12.95 -10.46
CA GLY A 137 24.68 13.10 -9.08
C GLY A 137 23.18 13.31 -9.01
N ILE A 138 22.61 14.07 -9.93
CA ILE A 138 21.15 14.33 -10.03
C ILE A 138 20.42 13.04 -10.42
N ALA A 139 20.94 12.27 -11.38
CA ALA A 139 20.32 11.02 -11.82
C ALA A 139 20.31 9.95 -10.71
N ILE A 140 21.42 9.79 -9.98
CA ILE A 140 21.52 8.88 -8.82
C ILE A 140 20.57 9.35 -7.71
N GLN A 141 20.56 10.64 -7.39
CA GLN A 141 19.64 11.19 -6.41
C GLN A 141 18.18 10.94 -6.77
N GLN A 142 17.81 11.15 -8.03
CA GLN A 142 16.45 10.88 -8.50
C GLN A 142 16.11 9.40 -8.42
N ALA A 143 17.00 8.50 -8.83
CA ALA A 143 16.80 7.05 -8.74
C ALA A 143 16.56 6.60 -7.28
N ILE A 144 17.42 7.05 -6.36
CA ILE A 144 17.26 6.75 -4.93
C ILE A 144 15.96 7.35 -4.40
N THR A 145 15.65 8.60 -4.71
CA THR A 145 14.46 9.28 -4.23
C THR A 145 13.19 8.60 -4.73
N GLN A 146 13.10 8.28 -6.02
CA GLN A 146 11.93 7.60 -6.58
C GLN A 146 11.83 6.15 -6.10
N GLY A 147 12.94 5.43 -6.01
CA GLY A 147 12.98 4.08 -5.47
C GLY A 147 12.51 4.02 -4.01
N CYS A 148 13.03 4.90 -3.16
CA CYS A 148 12.57 5.00 -1.77
C CYS A 148 11.08 5.39 -1.66
N LYS A 149 10.63 6.41 -2.41
CA LYS A 149 9.23 6.82 -2.40
C LYS A 149 8.30 5.68 -2.78
N ARG A 150 8.59 4.98 -3.87
CA ARG A 150 7.71 3.89 -4.36
C ARG A 150 7.80 2.64 -3.50
N GLY A 151 8.98 2.30 -2.97
CA GLY A 151 9.14 1.19 -2.02
C GLY A 151 8.40 1.44 -0.70
N VAL A 152 8.51 2.64 -0.13
CA VAL A 152 7.75 3.03 1.06
C VAL A 152 6.24 3.03 0.77
N PHE A 153 5.84 3.50 -0.41
CA PHE A 153 4.43 3.54 -0.81
C PHE A 153 3.82 2.14 -0.92
N SER A 154 4.50 1.21 -1.62
CA SER A 154 3.99 -0.14 -1.87
C SER A 154 3.98 -1.00 -0.61
N ASN A 155 5.09 -1.02 0.12
CA ASN A 155 5.27 -1.90 1.29
C ASN A 155 4.76 -1.30 2.60
N GLU A 156 4.27 -0.06 2.60
CA GLU A 156 3.97 0.71 3.82
C GLU A 156 5.15 0.74 4.82
N ALA A 157 6.39 0.55 4.33
CA ALA A 157 7.58 0.38 5.13
C ALA A 157 7.94 1.66 5.89
N GLY A 158 7.92 1.59 7.21
CA GLY A 158 8.20 2.74 8.07
C GLY A 158 7.04 3.72 8.22
N LEU A 159 5.90 3.49 7.55
CA LEU A 159 4.70 4.33 7.69
C LEU A 159 3.97 4.09 9.02
N GLY A 160 3.96 2.85 9.54
CA GLY A 160 3.26 2.49 10.76
C GLY A 160 1.76 2.26 10.58
N SER A 161 1.26 2.31 9.35
CA SER A 161 -0.16 2.12 9.01
C SER A 161 -0.61 0.67 9.19
N SER A 162 0.12 -0.29 8.64
CA SER A 162 -0.20 -1.72 8.71
C SER A 162 -0.33 -2.23 10.15
N VAL A 163 0.49 -1.72 11.07
CA VAL A 163 0.45 -2.08 12.50
C VAL A 163 -0.92 -1.84 13.14
N MET A 164 -1.69 -0.86 12.68
CA MET A 164 -3.03 -0.56 13.21
C MET A 164 -4.03 -1.70 13.01
N VAL A 165 -3.87 -2.50 11.94
CA VAL A 165 -4.71 -3.68 11.69
C VAL A 165 -4.07 -4.93 12.27
N HIS A 166 -2.76 -5.11 12.14
CA HIS A 166 -2.04 -6.23 12.74
C HIS A 166 -2.22 -6.30 14.26
N SER A 167 -2.34 -5.16 14.94
CA SER A 167 -2.62 -5.10 16.39
C SER A 167 -3.99 -5.64 16.79
N SER A 168 -4.90 -5.79 15.83
CA SER A 168 -6.25 -6.36 16.06
C SER A 168 -6.29 -7.89 15.83
N SER A 169 -5.15 -8.50 15.50
CA SER A 169 -5.06 -9.96 15.28
C SER A 169 -5.16 -10.73 16.60
N ASN A 170 -5.72 -11.94 16.54
CA ASN A 170 -5.83 -12.82 17.71
C ASN A 170 -4.60 -13.73 17.87
N VAL A 171 -3.40 -13.22 17.57
CA VAL A 171 -2.14 -13.96 17.68
C VAL A 171 -1.48 -13.66 19.01
N LYS A 172 -1.14 -14.72 19.77
CA LYS A 172 -0.53 -14.59 21.10
C LYS A 172 0.94 -14.12 21.04
N GLU A 173 1.68 -14.59 20.05
CA GLU A 173 3.11 -14.29 19.88
C GLU A 173 3.29 -13.12 18.91
N PRO A 174 3.77 -11.95 19.38
CA PRO A 174 3.90 -10.77 18.51
C PRO A 174 4.88 -10.99 17.36
N VAL A 175 5.90 -11.83 17.54
CA VAL A 175 6.85 -12.20 16.47
C VAL A 175 6.16 -13.00 15.37
N ALA A 176 5.24 -13.90 15.72
CA ALA A 176 4.49 -14.67 14.72
C ALA A 176 3.65 -13.75 13.83
N GLN A 177 3.03 -12.73 14.41
CA GLN A 177 2.32 -11.71 13.63
C GLN A 177 3.28 -10.85 12.79
N GLY A 178 4.44 -10.48 13.32
CA GLY A 178 5.47 -9.74 12.59
C GLY A 178 6.03 -10.49 11.38
N MET A 179 6.09 -11.83 11.44
CA MET A 179 6.51 -12.65 10.29
C MET A 179 5.54 -12.55 9.10
N TRP A 180 4.25 -12.33 9.35
CA TRP A 180 3.29 -12.06 8.27
C TRP A 180 3.64 -10.77 7.50
N GLY A 181 4.04 -9.71 8.19
CA GLY A 181 4.51 -8.48 7.53
C GLY A 181 5.72 -8.71 6.63
N ILE A 182 6.66 -9.61 7.03
CA ILE A 182 7.79 -9.98 6.18
C ILE A 182 7.30 -10.71 4.92
N PHE A 183 6.35 -11.64 5.07
CA PHE A 183 5.77 -12.37 3.94
C PHE A 183 5.03 -11.43 2.98
N GLU A 184 4.23 -10.50 3.51
CA GLU A 184 3.49 -9.51 2.73
C GLU A 184 4.42 -8.64 1.87
N VAL A 185 5.49 -8.10 2.46
CA VAL A 185 6.50 -7.29 1.76
C VAL A 185 7.24 -8.10 0.71
N PHE A 186 7.60 -9.36 1.04
CA PHE A 186 8.24 -10.25 0.08
C PHE A 186 7.32 -10.51 -1.13
N PHE A 187 6.07 -10.87 -0.87
CA PHE A 187 5.11 -11.17 -1.94
C PHE A 187 4.81 -9.95 -2.80
N ASP A 188 4.57 -8.78 -2.20
CA ASP A 188 4.34 -7.54 -2.93
C ASP A 188 5.54 -7.19 -3.82
N THR A 189 6.74 -7.14 -3.27
CA THR A 189 7.92 -6.61 -3.97
C THR A 189 8.51 -7.63 -4.94
N PHE A 190 8.76 -8.87 -4.49
CA PHE A 190 9.45 -9.87 -5.32
C PHE A 190 8.52 -10.59 -6.30
N VAL A 191 7.23 -10.68 -6.00
CA VAL A 191 6.29 -11.32 -6.92
C VAL A 191 5.54 -10.27 -7.72
N VAL A 192 4.67 -9.49 -7.10
CA VAL A 192 3.73 -8.62 -7.80
C VAL A 192 4.42 -7.47 -8.52
N CYS A 193 5.30 -6.74 -7.83
CA CYS A 193 6.03 -5.61 -8.46
C CYS A 193 6.99 -6.06 -9.54
N THR A 194 7.69 -7.19 -9.36
CA THR A 194 8.60 -7.74 -10.39
C THR A 194 7.81 -8.18 -11.62
N MET A 195 6.69 -8.85 -11.45
CA MET A 195 5.83 -9.24 -12.57
C MET A 195 5.28 -8.03 -13.32
N THR A 196 4.84 -7.01 -12.61
CA THR A 196 4.39 -5.74 -13.21
C THR A 196 5.52 -5.07 -13.99
N ALA A 197 6.74 -5.02 -13.42
CA ALA A 197 7.90 -4.46 -14.10
C ALA A 197 8.23 -5.22 -15.40
N ILE A 198 8.18 -6.56 -15.38
CA ILE A 198 8.41 -7.38 -16.56
C ILE A 198 7.36 -7.07 -17.63
N VAL A 199 6.08 -7.02 -17.28
CA VAL A 199 5.00 -6.68 -18.21
C VAL A 199 5.23 -5.32 -18.86
N VAL A 200 5.58 -4.30 -18.08
CA VAL A 200 5.81 -2.94 -18.56
C VAL A 200 7.05 -2.86 -19.46
N LEU A 201 8.17 -3.43 -19.01
CA LEU A 201 9.44 -3.34 -19.73
C LEU A 201 9.46 -4.20 -21.01
N SER A 202 8.66 -5.27 -21.06
CA SER A 202 8.52 -6.10 -22.28
C SER A 202 7.55 -5.52 -23.31
N SER A 203 6.77 -4.52 -22.93
CA SER A 203 5.67 -4.00 -23.78
C SER A 203 6.16 -3.17 -24.98
N GLY A 204 7.40 -2.73 -24.99
CA GLY A 204 7.91 -1.77 -25.98
C GLY A 204 7.48 -0.32 -25.76
N TYR A 205 6.69 -0.03 -24.72
CA TYR A 205 6.34 1.35 -24.31
C TYR A 205 7.42 2.04 -23.49
N ILE A 206 8.40 1.28 -23.03
CA ILE A 206 9.62 1.82 -22.42
C ILE A 206 10.79 1.45 -23.33
N ASP A 207 11.52 2.47 -23.76
CA ASP A 207 12.78 2.27 -24.49
C ASP A 207 13.86 1.77 -23.52
N LEU A 208 14.32 0.54 -23.72
CA LEU A 208 15.33 -0.08 -22.85
C LEU A 208 16.73 0.52 -23.02
N GLU A 209 16.97 1.37 -24.03
CA GLU A 209 18.25 2.06 -24.19
C GLU A 209 18.29 3.40 -23.46
N THR A 210 17.18 4.12 -23.46
CA THR A 210 17.09 5.44 -22.81
C THR A 210 16.42 5.39 -21.45
N GLY A 211 15.63 4.35 -21.15
CA GLY A 211 14.84 4.22 -19.93
C GLY A 211 13.59 5.12 -19.89
N LEU A 212 13.25 5.76 -21.02
CA LEU A 212 12.13 6.69 -21.11
C LEU A 212 10.90 6.03 -21.72
N ALA A 213 9.74 6.51 -21.31
CA ALA A 213 8.48 6.11 -21.93
C ALA A 213 8.38 6.69 -23.34
N VAL A 214 7.81 5.92 -24.27
CA VAL A 214 7.53 6.37 -25.61
C VAL A 214 6.49 7.50 -25.60
N ALA A 215 6.66 8.51 -26.44
CA ALA A 215 5.79 9.68 -26.48
C ALA A 215 4.30 9.29 -26.63
N GLY A 216 3.45 9.95 -25.86
CA GLY A 216 2.01 9.74 -25.90
C GLY A 216 1.46 8.60 -25.02
N VAL A 217 2.31 8.00 -24.16
CA VAL A 217 1.88 7.03 -23.15
C VAL A 217 1.77 7.72 -21.80
N ASP A 218 0.58 7.66 -21.20
CA ASP A 218 0.32 8.17 -19.86
C ASP A 218 0.68 7.11 -18.81
N ASP A 219 1.40 7.50 -17.77
CA ASP A 219 1.82 6.66 -16.64
C ASP A 219 0.63 5.90 -16.02
N ALA A 220 -0.53 6.55 -15.93
CA ALA A 220 -1.72 5.94 -15.32
C ALA A 220 -2.27 4.74 -16.11
N THR A 221 -2.05 4.70 -17.43
CA THR A 221 -2.56 3.67 -18.32
C THR A 221 -1.48 2.76 -18.90
N LEU A 222 -0.22 2.98 -18.56
CA LEU A 222 0.93 2.25 -19.10
C LEU A 222 0.78 0.73 -18.93
N VAL A 223 0.42 0.26 -17.75
CA VAL A 223 0.22 -1.17 -17.46
C VAL A 223 -0.94 -1.73 -18.30
N ALA A 224 -2.04 -0.98 -18.42
CA ALA A 224 -3.20 -1.40 -19.21
C ALA A 224 -2.84 -1.56 -20.68
N ARG A 225 -2.08 -0.62 -21.25
CA ARG A 225 -1.58 -0.72 -22.63
C ARG A 225 -0.60 -1.89 -22.81
N ALA A 226 0.27 -2.12 -21.82
CA ALA A 226 1.20 -3.24 -21.87
C ALA A 226 0.48 -4.61 -21.94
N PHE A 227 -0.57 -4.80 -21.15
CA PHE A 227 -1.44 -5.96 -21.28
C PHE A 227 -2.21 -5.97 -22.60
N GLY A 228 -2.60 -4.81 -23.10
CA GLY A 228 -3.26 -4.64 -24.40
C GLY A 228 -2.43 -5.16 -25.57
N ASN A 229 -1.10 -5.10 -25.52
CA ASN A 229 -0.23 -5.65 -26.55
C ASN A 229 -0.38 -7.18 -26.70
N VAL A 230 -0.68 -7.89 -25.63
CA VAL A 230 -0.84 -9.36 -25.64
C VAL A 230 -2.29 -9.77 -25.80
N PHE A 231 -3.20 -9.13 -25.07
CA PHE A 231 -4.61 -9.51 -25.02
C PHE A 231 -5.54 -8.63 -25.86
N GLY A 232 -4.98 -7.63 -26.58
CA GLY A 232 -5.77 -6.65 -27.30
C GLY A 232 -6.69 -5.83 -26.37
N PRO A 233 -7.88 -5.44 -26.81
CA PRO A 233 -8.81 -4.64 -25.99
C PRO A 233 -9.24 -5.30 -24.67
N LEU A 234 -9.11 -6.61 -24.57
CA LEU A 234 -9.40 -7.35 -23.33
C LEU A 234 -8.33 -7.09 -22.26
N GLY A 235 -7.08 -6.83 -22.66
CA GLY A 235 -6.00 -6.52 -21.74
C GLY A 235 -6.23 -5.22 -20.95
N GLU A 236 -6.69 -4.18 -21.63
CA GLU A 236 -7.02 -2.90 -20.95
C GLU A 236 -8.18 -3.06 -19.97
N LYS A 237 -9.23 -3.80 -20.36
CA LYS A 237 -10.37 -4.11 -19.50
C LYS A 237 -9.99 -4.97 -18.31
N PHE A 238 -9.10 -5.93 -18.52
CA PHE A 238 -8.55 -6.78 -17.46
C PHE A 238 -7.82 -5.95 -16.41
N VAL A 239 -6.94 -5.04 -16.84
CA VAL A 239 -6.20 -4.18 -15.92
C VAL A 239 -7.13 -3.19 -15.21
N ALA A 240 -8.12 -2.62 -15.90
CA ALA A 240 -9.10 -1.74 -15.27
C ALA A 240 -9.88 -2.47 -14.16
N LEU A 241 -10.27 -3.73 -14.39
CA LEU A 241 -10.93 -4.56 -13.37
C LEU A 241 -9.97 -4.93 -12.24
N ALA A 242 -8.74 -5.32 -12.55
CA ALA A 242 -7.72 -5.60 -11.54
C ALA A 242 -7.45 -4.37 -10.66
N MET A 243 -7.27 -3.19 -11.29
CA MET A 243 -7.08 -1.92 -10.59
C MET A 243 -8.29 -1.58 -9.70
N LEU A 244 -9.51 -1.81 -10.19
CA LEU A 244 -10.73 -1.65 -9.38
C LEU A 244 -10.66 -2.50 -8.11
N LEU A 245 -10.32 -3.77 -8.23
CA LEU A 245 -10.29 -4.70 -7.09
C LEU A 245 -9.15 -4.36 -6.12
N PHE A 246 -7.91 -4.18 -6.62
CA PHE A 246 -6.74 -3.86 -5.78
C PHE A 246 -6.87 -2.51 -5.08
N ALA A 247 -7.13 -1.45 -5.83
CA ALA A 247 -7.18 -0.12 -5.27
C ALA A 247 -8.42 0.08 -4.37
N PHE A 248 -9.54 -0.54 -4.69
CA PHE A 248 -10.74 -0.45 -3.86
C PHE A 248 -10.57 -1.17 -2.51
N THR A 249 -9.93 -2.35 -2.48
CA THR A 249 -9.60 -3.02 -1.21
C THR A 249 -8.62 -2.20 -0.37
N THR A 250 -7.68 -1.49 -1.00
CA THR A 250 -6.80 -0.53 -0.34
C THR A 250 -7.61 0.62 0.30
N VAL A 251 -8.59 1.19 -0.41
CA VAL A 251 -9.49 2.22 0.15
C VAL A 251 -10.20 1.70 1.40
N LEU A 252 -10.69 0.46 1.35
CA LEU A 252 -11.36 -0.16 2.51
C LEU A 252 -10.41 -0.34 3.69
N GLY A 253 -9.19 -0.82 3.46
CA GLY A 253 -8.15 -0.99 4.50
C GLY A 253 -7.79 0.34 5.16
N TRP A 254 -7.49 1.36 4.35
CA TRP A 254 -7.13 2.69 4.83
C TRP A 254 -8.26 3.40 5.59
N SER A 255 -9.52 3.09 5.29
CA SER A 255 -10.64 3.58 6.09
C SER A 255 -10.55 3.13 7.55
N GLN A 256 -9.97 1.95 7.81
CA GLN A 256 -9.75 1.45 9.17
C GLN A 256 -8.55 2.12 9.85
N TYR A 257 -7.45 2.36 9.10
CA TYR A 257 -6.31 3.08 9.65
C TYR A 257 -6.74 4.46 10.15
N GLY A 258 -7.45 5.23 9.32
CA GLY A 258 -7.97 6.52 9.73
C GLY A 258 -9.03 6.43 10.85
N THR A 259 -9.90 5.40 10.84
CA THR A 259 -10.86 5.18 11.93
C THR A 259 -10.14 4.97 13.27
N LYS A 260 -9.08 4.16 13.31
CA LYS A 260 -8.28 3.93 14.52
C LYS A 260 -7.55 5.18 14.99
N ALA A 261 -7.01 5.96 14.07
CA ALA A 261 -6.36 7.22 14.40
C ALA A 261 -7.35 8.26 14.98
N VAL A 262 -8.56 8.36 14.39
CA VAL A 262 -9.64 9.24 14.91
C VAL A 262 -10.16 8.76 16.25
N GLU A 263 -10.36 7.44 16.43
CA GLU A 263 -10.77 6.83 17.68
C GLU A 263 -9.80 7.18 18.81
N TYR A 264 -8.50 7.11 18.51
CA TYR A 264 -7.45 7.45 19.47
C TYR A 264 -7.47 8.93 19.89
N LEU A 265 -7.64 9.86 18.93
CA LEU A 265 -7.58 11.31 19.20
C LEU A 265 -8.87 11.88 19.77
N PHE A 266 -10.03 11.43 19.26
CA PHE A 266 -11.32 12.06 19.49
C PHE A 266 -12.39 11.13 20.08
N GLY A 267 -12.02 9.85 20.30
CA GLY A 267 -12.89 8.83 20.83
C GLY A 267 -13.84 8.21 19.80
N GLU A 268 -14.55 7.18 20.22
CA GLU A 268 -15.37 6.32 19.35
C GLU A 268 -16.47 7.09 18.59
N LYS A 269 -17.09 8.09 19.23
CA LYS A 269 -18.19 8.87 18.61
C LYS A 269 -17.75 9.61 17.35
N ALA A 270 -16.51 10.10 17.30
CA ALA A 270 -15.96 10.82 16.17
C ALA A 270 -15.72 9.93 14.94
N THR A 271 -15.57 8.63 15.14
CA THR A 271 -15.34 7.67 14.04
C THR A 271 -16.48 7.66 13.02
N LYS A 272 -17.72 7.88 13.48
CA LYS A 272 -18.90 7.93 12.59
C LYS A 272 -18.82 9.12 11.64
N ILE A 273 -18.43 10.28 12.16
CA ILE A 273 -18.26 11.52 11.36
C ILE A 273 -17.11 11.32 10.37
N TYR A 274 -15.99 10.78 10.83
CA TYR A 274 -14.86 10.48 9.96
C TYR A 274 -15.24 9.57 8.79
N LYS A 275 -15.97 8.47 9.04
CA LYS A 275 -16.41 7.53 8.00
C LYS A 275 -17.27 8.21 6.94
N VAL A 276 -18.17 9.11 7.33
CA VAL A 276 -18.98 9.87 6.39
C VAL A 276 -18.10 10.79 5.53
N ILE A 277 -17.20 11.55 6.16
CA ILE A 277 -16.26 12.41 5.43
C ILE A 277 -15.39 11.60 4.50
N PHE A 278 -14.85 10.45 4.97
CA PHE A 278 -14.02 9.56 4.17
C PHE A 278 -14.74 9.08 2.90
N VAL A 279 -15.99 8.68 3.02
CA VAL A 279 -16.81 8.23 1.90
C VAL A 279 -17.11 9.38 0.92
N VAL A 280 -17.42 10.58 1.40
CA VAL A 280 -17.65 11.75 0.56
C VAL A 280 -16.38 12.16 -0.21
N MET A 281 -15.20 12.04 0.42
CA MET A 281 -13.90 12.38 -0.22
C MET A 281 -13.57 11.49 -1.43
N ILE A 282 -14.24 10.35 -1.61
CA ILE A 282 -14.15 9.52 -2.82
C ILE A 282 -14.52 10.33 -4.07
N LEU A 283 -15.53 11.20 -3.99
CA LEU A 283 -15.90 12.05 -5.12
C LEU A 283 -14.79 13.04 -5.50
N SER A 284 -14.08 13.57 -4.53
CA SER A 284 -12.92 14.45 -4.78
C SER A 284 -11.81 13.69 -5.53
N GLY A 285 -11.50 12.45 -5.09
CA GLY A 285 -10.53 11.60 -5.76
C GLY A 285 -10.90 11.26 -7.21
N ALA A 286 -12.20 11.05 -7.47
CA ALA A 286 -12.70 10.70 -8.80
C ALA A 286 -12.53 11.82 -9.84
N VAL A 287 -12.55 13.09 -9.42
CA VAL A 287 -12.55 14.25 -10.31
C VAL A 287 -11.23 15.03 -10.34
N MET A 288 -10.31 14.77 -9.40
CA MET A 288 -9.02 15.48 -9.35
C MET A 288 -8.05 15.01 -10.44
N THR A 289 -7.01 15.81 -10.69
CA THR A 289 -5.92 15.45 -11.60
C THR A 289 -5.01 14.38 -10.97
N SER A 290 -4.39 13.54 -11.80
CA SER A 290 -3.47 12.50 -11.33
C SER A 290 -2.27 13.07 -10.58
N SER A 291 -1.68 14.18 -11.05
CA SER A 291 -0.56 14.83 -10.38
C SER A 291 -0.92 15.30 -8.97
N LEU A 292 -2.05 15.99 -8.82
CA LEU A 292 -2.51 16.45 -7.52
C LEU A 292 -2.77 15.26 -6.55
N ALA A 293 -3.35 14.17 -7.06
CA ALA A 293 -3.58 12.97 -6.26
C ALA A 293 -2.27 12.35 -5.75
N TRP A 294 -1.21 12.36 -6.59
CA TRP A 294 0.11 11.89 -6.19
C TRP A 294 0.81 12.82 -5.19
N ASP A 295 0.76 14.13 -5.43
CA ASP A 295 1.40 15.11 -4.55
C ASP A 295 0.82 15.09 -3.15
N ILE A 296 -0.51 15.00 -3.03
CA ILE A 296 -1.21 14.84 -1.74
C ILE A 296 -0.80 13.52 -1.07
N SER A 297 -0.78 12.42 -1.82
CA SER A 297 -0.45 11.10 -1.30
C SER A 297 0.99 11.04 -0.79
N ASP A 298 1.95 11.50 -1.58
CA ASP A 298 3.38 11.49 -1.22
C ASP A 298 3.66 12.41 -0.02
N THR A 299 3.00 13.59 0.03
CA THR A 299 3.18 14.55 1.12
C THR A 299 2.70 13.97 2.46
N PHE A 300 1.48 13.43 2.52
CA PHE A 300 0.94 12.92 3.76
C PHE A 300 1.62 11.61 4.20
N ASN A 301 2.04 10.78 3.27
CA ASN A 301 2.88 9.61 3.57
C ASN A 301 4.21 10.03 4.22
N GLY A 302 4.90 11.00 3.62
CA GLY A 302 6.15 11.49 4.17
C GLY A 302 6.00 12.05 5.59
N LEU A 303 4.94 12.83 5.82
CA LEU A 303 4.63 13.39 7.15
C LEU A 303 4.33 12.29 8.19
N MET A 304 3.58 11.25 7.82
CA MET A 304 3.25 10.13 8.71
C MET A 304 4.49 9.29 9.04
N MET A 305 5.40 9.10 8.10
CA MET A 305 6.60 8.30 8.26
C MET A 305 7.54 8.88 9.32
N LEU A 306 7.71 10.20 9.38
CA LEU A 306 8.69 10.84 10.28
C LEU A 306 8.50 10.47 11.76
N PRO A 307 7.33 10.67 12.39
CA PRO A 307 7.15 10.30 13.79
C PRO A 307 7.25 8.78 14.02
N ASN A 308 6.82 7.96 13.05
CA ASN A 308 6.87 6.52 13.17
C ASN A 308 8.30 5.98 13.12
N LEU A 309 9.15 6.43 12.20
CA LEU A 309 10.55 5.98 12.12
C LEU A 309 11.31 6.25 13.42
N ILE A 310 11.09 7.39 14.04
CA ILE A 310 11.69 7.68 15.33
C ILE A 310 11.23 6.67 16.39
N GLY A 311 9.92 6.33 16.39
CA GLY A 311 9.35 5.32 17.27
C GLY A 311 9.99 3.93 17.06
N VAL A 312 10.10 3.51 15.80
CA VAL A 312 10.69 2.21 15.43
C VAL A 312 12.15 2.10 15.89
N VAL A 313 12.96 3.16 15.68
CA VAL A 313 14.37 3.17 16.11
C VAL A 313 14.47 3.06 17.62
N VAL A 314 13.66 3.80 18.37
CA VAL A 314 13.65 3.76 19.85
C VAL A 314 13.20 2.39 20.39
N LEU A 315 12.25 1.76 19.73
CA LEU A 315 11.71 0.45 20.12
C LEU A 315 12.55 -0.74 19.64
N CYS A 316 13.53 -0.53 18.77
CA CYS A 316 14.35 -1.58 18.17
C CYS A 316 14.98 -2.55 19.19
N PRO A 317 15.62 -2.08 20.30
CA PRO A 317 16.20 -3.01 21.29
C PRO A 317 15.16 -3.93 21.93
N MET A 318 13.95 -3.42 22.13
CA MET A 318 12.82 -4.14 22.69
C MET A 318 12.35 -5.26 21.73
N VAL A 319 12.17 -4.91 20.45
CA VAL A 319 11.82 -5.86 19.38
C VAL A 319 12.87 -6.95 19.28
N MET A 320 14.16 -6.59 19.31
CA MET A 320 15.26 -7.57 19.27
C MET A 320 15.22 -8.56 20.45
N LYS A 321 14.92 -8.09 21.67
CA LYS A 321 14.81 -8.93 22.86
C LYS A 321 13.66 -9.94 22.71
N ILE A 322 12.47 -9.49 22.31
CA ILE A 322 11.31 -10.36 22.12
C ILE A 322 11.55 -11.36 20.99
N THR A 323 12.13 -10.92 19.87
CA THR A 323 12.46 -11.79 18.74
C THR A 323 13.50 -12.83 19.12
N LYS A 324 14.55 -12.48 19.87
CA LYS A 324 15.57 -13.43 20.34
C LYS A 324 14.96 -14.51 21.24
N ASN A 325 14.09 -14.13 22.17
CA ASN A 325 13.38 -15.08 23.03
C ASN A 325 12.49 -16.03 22.20
N TYR A 326 11.74 -15.50 21.23
CA TYR A 326 10.93 -16.31 20.33
C TYR A 326 11.77 -17.34 19.54
N VAL A 327 12.88 -16.88 18.95
CA VAL A 327 13.80 -17.74 18.20
C VAL A 327 14.40 -18.83 19.11
N ASN A 328 14.83 -18.48 20.31
CA ASN A 328 15.37 -19.43 21.26
C ASN A 328 14.34 -20.55 21.59
N ARG A 329 13.11 -20.15 21.94
CA ARG A 329 12.05 -21.09 22.34
C ARG A 329 11.51 -21.91 21.17
N LYS A 330 11.11 -21.26 20.08
CA LYS A 330 10.35 -21.89 18.99
C LYS A 330 11.22 -22.53 17.91
N ILE A 331 12.43 -22.00 17.69
CA ILE A 331 13.32 -22.49 16.63
C ILE A 331 14.45 -23.35 17.20
N LYS A 332 15.09 -22.89 18.29
CA LYS A 332 16.24 -23.58 18.88
C LYS A 332 15.85 -24.61 19.98
N GLY A 333 14.60 -24.60 20.43
CA GLY A 333 14.12 -25.52 21.47
C GLY A 333 14.69 -25.24 22.86
N ILE A 334 15.24 -24.06 23.13
CA ILE A 334 15.79 -23.69 24.43
C ILE A 334 14.62 -23.38 25.39
N PRO A 335 14.57 -24.03 26.58
CA PRO A 335 13.53 -23.78 27.57
C PRO A 335 13.72 -22.41 28.23
N GLU A 336 13.00 -21.40 27.73
CA GLU A 336 12.94 -20.05 28.29
C GLU A 336 11.47 -19.66 28.50
N GLU A 337 11.21 -18.81 29.51
CA GLU A 337 9.87 -18.23 29.67
C GLU A 337 9.51 -17.31 28.50
N PRO A 338 8.24 -17.27 28.06
CA PRO A 338 7.78 -16.42 26.97
C PRO A 338 7.92 -14.94 27.32
N VAL A 339 8.66 -14.19 26.51
CA VAL A 339 8.68 -12.72 26.55
C VAL A 339 7.78 -12.20 25.44
N LEU A 340 6.53 -11.89 25.80
CA LEU A 340 5.49 -11.46 24.85
C LEU A 340 5.38 -9.93 24.80
N SER A 341 5.81 -9.25 25.87
CA SER A 341 5.82 -7.80 25.95
C SER A 341 7.03 -7.31 26.75
N HIS A 342 7.42 -6.06 26.53
CA HIS A 342 8.38 -5.38 27.37
C HIS A 342 7.74 -4.73 28.61
N PHE A 343 6.44 -4.50 28.56
CA PHE A 343 5.68 -3.88 29.65
C PHE A 343 5.20 -4.97 30.61
N PRO A 344 5.52 -4.87 31.92
CA PRO A 344 5.25 -5.93 32.89
C PRO A 344 3.76 -6.26 33.04
N ASP A 345 2.90 -5.25 32.97
CA ASP A 345 1.44 -5.38 33.06
C ASP A 345 0.87 -6.16 31.86
N ILE A 346 1.29 -5.80 30.66
CA ILE A 346 0.90 -6.50 29.42
C ILE A 346 1.50 -7.91 29.37
N GLN A 347 2.75 -8.07 29.85
CA GLN A 347 3.40 -9.38 29.95
C GLN A 347 2.62 -10.32 30.88
N ALA A 348 2.18 -9.83 32.03
CA ALA A 348 1.41 -10.60 33.00
C ALA A 348 0.03 -11.01 32.43
N GLU A 349 -0.67 -10.09 31.76
CA GLU A 349 -1.97 -10.37 31.10
C GLU A 349 -1.81 -11.41 29.98
N ALA A 350 -0.79 -11.25 29.14
CA ALA A 350 -0.51 -12.20 28.06
C ALA A 350 -0.08 -13.58 28.56
N ALA A 351 0.66 -13.65 29.65
CA ALA A 351 1.05 -14.92 30.27
C ALA A 351 -0.16 -15.65 30.90
N ALA A 352 -1.03 -14.90 31.60
CA ALA A 352 -2.25 -15.47 32.20
C ALA A 352 -3.19 -16.08 31.12
N SER A 353 -3.34 -15.42 29.97
CA SER A 353 -4.16 -15.92 28.87
C SER A 353 -3.62 -17.20 28.20
N GLN A 354 -2.36 -17.57 28.44
CA GLN A 354 -1.79 -18.84 27.97
C GLN A 354 -2.10 -20.02 28.89
N THR A 355 -2.35 -19.77 30.17
CA THR A 355 -2.67 -20.83 31.16
C THR A 355 -4.11 -21.31 31.10
N ASP A 356 -5.03 -20.50 30.55
CA ASP A 356 -6.46 -20.85 30.47
C ASP A 356 -6.80 -21.81 29.31
N GLU A 357 -5.84 -22.19 28.48
CA GLU A 357 -6.03 -23.07 27.30
C GLU A 357 -5.28 -24.43 27.42
N VAL A 358 -4.76 -24.78 28.60
CA VAL A 358 -4.20 -26.11 28.93
C VAL A 358 -5.21 -26.86 29.78
#